data_5f405087371c103768dc0c69c7fd9989
#
_entry.id   5f405087371c103768dc0c69c7fd9989
#
_cell.length_a   1.000
_cell.length_b   1.000
_cell.length_c   1.000
_cell.angle_alpha   90.00
_cell.angle_beta   90.00
_cell.angle_gamma   90.00
#
_symmetry.space_group_name_H-M   'P 1'
#
loop_
_entity.id
_entity.type
_entity.pdbx_description
1 polymer ?
#
loop_
_entity_poly.entity_id
_entity_poly.type
_entity_poly.pdbx_seq_one_letter_code
_entity_poly.pdbx_strand_id
1 'polypeptide(L)'
;MQAEIDLKLLKLLEENPALTQRLLADRLGISLGKTNYCLKALKEKGLVKWGNFSSNPSKLQYMHLLTPKGISQKLSLTIHFLERKQAEYEQLKLEIASLRVEIGQQKPLLGDLKGSPSTSLPGKTRNAKSIGGVSA
;
A
#
# COMPACT_ATOMS: atom_id res chain seq x y z
N MET A 1 11.90 2.20 2.06
CA MET A 1 11.34 3.05 1.00
C MET A 1 11.73 2.57 -0.38
N GLN A 2 13.02 2.38 -0.61
CA GLN A 2 13.46 1.91 -1.94
C GLN A 2 12.91 0.52 -2.25
N ALA A 3 12.94 -0.39 -1.28
CA ALA A 3 12.43 -1.75 -1.48
C ALA A 3 10.93 -1.74 -1.81
N GLU A 4 10.19 -0.81 -1.24
CA GLU A 4 8.76 -0.69 -1.52
C GLU A 4 8.52 -0.19 -2.94
N ILE A 5 9.31 0.77 -3.38
CA ILE A 5 9.22 1.27 -4.75
C ILE A 5 9.59 0.16 -5.73
N ASP A 6 10.66 -0.58 -5.44
CA ASP A 6 11.08 -1.69 -6.29
C ASP A 6 9.99 -2.75 -6.41
N LEU A 7 9.35 -3.08 -5.29
CA LEU A 7 8.26 -4.06 -5.30
C LEU A 7 7.10 -3.58 -6.16
N LYS A 8 6.68 -2.33 -5.98
CA LYS A 8 5.57 -1.77 -6.75
C LYS A 8 5.91 -1.75 -8.24
N LEU A 9 7.15 -1.39 -8.55
CA LEU A 9 7.60 -1.34 -9.94
C LEU A 9 7.59 -2.73 -10.56
N LEU A 10 8.11 -3.73 -9.86
CA LEU A 10 8.09 -5.10 -10.35
C LEU A 10 6.67 -5.61 -10.57
N LYS A 11 5.75 -5.28 -9.67
CA LYS A 11 4.35 -5.68 -9.82
C LYS A 11 3.71 -5.04 -11.05
N LEU A 12 3.96 -3.75 -11.26
CA LEU A 12 3.38 -3.04 -12.41
C LEU A 12 3.92 -3.61 -13.72
N LEU A 13 5.20 -3.93 -13.76
CA LEU A 13 5.81 -4.49 -14.98
C LEU A 13 5.32 -5.91 -15.25
N GLU A 14 5.04 -6.68 -14.20
CA GLU A 14 4.49 -8.01 -14.37
C GLU A 14 3.07 -7.94 -14.95
N GLU A 15 2.29 -6.98 -14.47
CA GLU A 15 0.92 -6.82 -14.95
C GLU A 15 0.87 -6.28 -16.37
N ASN A 16 1.73 -5.33 -16.69
CA ASN A 16 1.75 -4.72 -18.01
C ASN A 16 3.17 -4.31 -18.38
N PRO A 17 3.90 -5.18 -19.08
CA PRO A 17 5.28 -4.88 -19.48
C PRO A 17 5.41 -3.70 -20.42
N ALA A 18 4.33 -3.30 -21.07
CA ALA A 18 4.35 -2.23 -22.07
C ALA A 18 4.13 -0.83 -21.48
N LEU A 19 4.00 -0.71 -20.17
CA LEU A 19 3.82 0.60 -19.55
C LEU A 19 5.04 1.49 -19.83
N THR A 20 4.74 2.73 -20.20
CA THR A 20 5.79 3.72 -20.42
C THR A 20 6.37 4.17 -19.09
N GLN A 21 7.56 4.73 -19.11
CA GLN A 21 8.17 5.27 -17.90
C GLN A 21 7.30 6.35 -17.27
N ARG A 22 6.66 7.17 -18.12
CA ARG A 22 5.78 8.22 -17.63
C ARG A 22 4.59 7.66 -16.88
N LEU A 23 3.95 6.63 -17.43
CA LEU A 23 2.83 5.98 -16.74
C LEU A 23 3.28 5.30 -15.46
N LEU A 24 4.46 4.68 -15.48
CA LEU A 24 5.01 4.07 -14.27
C LEU A 24 5.24 5.13 -13.20
N ALA A 25 5.80 6.26 -13.57
CA ALA A 25 6.04 7.35 -12.63
C ALA A 25 4.74 7.84 -12.02
N ASP A 26 3.71 8.01 -12.86
CA ASP A 26 2.39 8.44 -12.40
C ASP A 26 1.80 7.46 -11.40
N ARG A 27 1.87 6.17 -11.72
CA ARG A 27 1.30 5.14 -10.86
C ARG A 27 2.06 4.97 -9.56
N LEU A 28 3.38 5.20 -9.60
CA LEU A 28 4.20 5.12 -8.41
C LEU A 28 4.17 6.39 -7.57
N GLY A 29 3.70 7.49 -8.16
CA GLY A 29 3.69 8.77 -7.48
C GLY A 29 5.09 9.36 -7.28
N ILE A 30 6.00 9.08 -8.20
CA ILE A 30 7.39 9.59 -8.14
C ILE A 30 7.72 10.27 -9.45
N SER A 31 8.87 10.95 -9.48
CA SER A 31 9.29 11.65 -10.67
C SER A 31 9.71 10.70 -11.79
N LEU A 32 9.67 11.20 -13.01
CA LEU A 32 10.12 10.43 -14.17
C LEU A 32 11.61 10.06 -14.03
N GLY A 33 12.42 10.99 -13.55
CA GLY A 33 13.85 10.73 -13.34
C GLY A 33 14.09 9.62 -12.32
N LYS A 34 13.32 9.63 -11.23
CA LYS A 34 13.43 8.59 -10.21
C LYS A 34 13.00 7.23 -10.77
N THR A 35 11.94 7.22 -11.58
CA THR A 35 11.47 6.00 -12.23
C THR A 35 12.54 5.44 -13.14
N ASN A 36 13.15 6.29 -13.95
CA ASN A 36 14.21 5.88 -14.86
C ASN A 36 15.40 5.31 -14.08
N TYR A 37 15.77 5.96 -13.00
CA TYR A 37 16.85 5.50 -12.14
C TYR A 37 16.56 4.10 -11.59
N CYS A 38 15.34 3.91 -11.09
CA CYS A 38 14.94 2.63 -10.51
C CYS A 38 14.91 1.52 -11.56
N LEU A 39 14.37 1.80 -12.75
CA LEU A 39 14.33 0.83 -13.84
C LEU A 39 15.75 0.43 -14.24
N LYS A 40 16.64 1.40 -14.35
CA LYS A 40 18.02 1.13 -14.71
C LYS A 40 18.70 0.24 -13.67
N ALA A 41 18.46 0.53 -12.39
CA ALA A 41 19.01 -0.27 -11.32
C ALA A 41 18.50 -1.71 -11.37
N LEU A 42 17.21 -1.89 -11.64
CA LEU A 42 16.63 -3.22 -11.76
C LEU A 42 17.21 -4.00 -12.94
N LYS A 43 17.46 -3.32 -14.03
CA LYS A 43 18.10 -3.94 -15.19
C LYS A 43 19.53 -4.36 -14.86
N GLU A 44 20.26 -3.51 -14.18
CA GLU A 44 21.65 -3.80 -13.81
C GLU A 44 21.74 -5.00 -12.87
N LYS A 45 20.72 -5.18 -12.03
CA LYS A 45 20.66 -6.33 -11.12
C LYS A 45 20.18 -7.60 -11.81
N GLY A 46 19.80 -7.50 -13.08
CA GLY A 46 19.29 -8.66 -13.81
C GLY A 46 17.89 -9.06 -13.46
N LEU A 47 17.10 -8.14 -12.87
CA LEU A 47 15.72 -8.42 -12.46
C LEU A 47 14.73 -8.10 -13.56
N VAL A 48 15.09 -7.19 -14.47
CA VAL A 48 14.24 -6.74 -15.55
C VAL A 48 15.04 -6.80 -16.85
N LYS A 49 14.38 -7.25 -17.90
CA LYS A 49 14.91 -7.24 -19.27
C LYS A 49 14.17 -6.17 -20.05
N TRP A 50 14.91 -5.49 -20.92
CA TRP A 50 14.33 -4.46 -21.74
C TRP A 50 14.60 -4.78 -23.20
N GLY A 51 13.61 -4.55 -24.07
CA GLY A 51 13.79 -4.77 -25.48
C GLY A 51 12.50 -4.62 -26.24
N ASN A 52 12.59 -4.86 -27.54
CA ASN A 52 11.45 -4.84 -28.44
C ASN A 52 10.96 -6.27 -28.61
N PHE A 53 9.79 -6.55 -28.09
CA PHE A 53 9.20 -7.89 -28.13
C PHE A 53 8.01 -7.99 -29.07
N SER A 54 7.79 -6.94 -29.89
CA SER A 54 6.71 -6.96 -30.84
C SER A 54 7.04 -7.89 -32.00
N SER A 55 6.09 -8.73 -32.39
CA SER A 55 6.24 -9.58 -33.57
C SER A 55 6.01 -8.81 -34.87
N ASN A 56 5.47 -7.60 -34.78
CA ASN A 56 5.21 -6.76 -35.93
C ASN A 56 6.29 -5.70 -36.07
N PRO A 57 7.14 -5.78 -37.09
CA PRO A 57 8.26 -4.83 -37.24
C PRO A 57 7.82 -3.38 -37.40
N SER A 58 6.59 -3.13 -37.82
CA SER A 58 6.10 -1.77 -38.01
C SER A 58 5.61 -1.16 -36.69
N LYS A 59 5.49 -1.98 -35.65
CA LYS A 59 5.07 -1.51 -34.33
C LYS A 59 6.18 -1.79 -33.33
N LEU A 60 7.13 -0.87 -33.26
CA LEU A 60 8.20 -0.97 -32.28
C LEU A 60 7.66 -0.65 -30.91
N GLN A 61 7.52 -1.67 -30.09
CA GLN A 61 7.03 -1.51 -28.72
C GLN A 61 8.09 -2.04 -27.78
N TYR A 62 8.65 -1.13 -26.99
CA TYR A 62 9.64 -1.50 -25.99
C TYR A 62 8.93 -1.96 -24.74
N MET A 63 9.39 -3.05 -24.19
CA MET A 63 8.82 -3.66 -23.01
C MET A 63 9.89 -3.89 -21.96
N HIS A 64 9.47 -3.80 -20.71
CA HIS A 64 10.30 -4.19 -19.57
C HIS A 64 9.72 -5.46 -19.00
N LEU A 65 10.43 -6.57 -19.16
CA LEU A 65 9.94 -7.87 -18.70
C LEU A 65 10.72 -8.31 -17.47
N LEU A 66 10.03 -8.92 -16.52
CA LEU A 66 10.70 -9.53 -15.39
C LEU A 66 11.44 -10.78 -15.84
N THR A 67 12.69 -10.90 -15.41
CA THR A 67 13.43 -12.15 -15.57
C THR A 67 12.97 -13.14 -14.52
N PRO A 68 13.32 -14.44 -14.63
CA PRO A 68 13.06 -15.38 -13.55
C PRO A 68 13.61 -14.90 -12.20
N LYS A 69 14.79 -14.27 -12.23
CA LYS A 69 15.37 -13.68 -11.03
C LYS A 69 14.50 -12.53 -10.51
N GLY A 70 13.91 -11.75 -11.42
CA GLY A 70 13.00 -10.66 -11.06
C GLY A 70 11.75 -11.18 -10.40
N ILE A 71 11.18 -12.27 -10.89
CA ILE A 71 10.00 -12.89 -10.29
C ILE A 71 10.32 -13.40 -8.89
N SER A 72 11.47 -14.03 -8.73
CA SER A 72 11.92 -14.52 -7.43
C SER A 72 12.14 -13.36 -6.45
N GLN A 73 12.73 -12.28 -6.92
CA GLN A 73 12.97 -11.10 -6.09
C GLN A 73 11.65 -10.44 -5.68
N LYS A 74 10.70 -10.38 -6.62
CA LYS A 74 9.37 -9.84 -6.32
C LYS A 74 8.73 -10.62 -5.19
N LEU A 75 8.81 -11.96 -5.24
CA LEU A 75 8.25 -12.80 -4.19
C LEU A 75 8.94 -12.53 -2.85
N SER A 76 10.26 -12.46 -2.85
CA SER A 76 11.02 -12.17 -1.63
C SER A 76 10.62 -10.83 -1.01
N LEU A 77 10.52 -9.80 -1.85
CA LEU A 77 10.10 -8.48 -1.39
C LEU A 77 8.67 -8.50 -0.87
N THR A 78 7.80 -9.26 -1.51
CA THR A 78 6.41 -9.38 -1.07
C THR A 78 6.34 -10.02 0.31
N ILE A 79 7.13 -11.05 0.54
CA ILE A 79 7.18 -11.72 1.85
C ILE A 79 7.66 -10.75 2.92
N HIS A 80 8.73 -10.02 2.66
CA HIS A 80 9.25 -9.03 3.62
C HIS A 80 8.24 -7.92 3.87
N PHE A 81 7.55 -7.47 2.83
CA PHE A 81 6.55 -6.44 2.97
C PHE A 81 5.39 -6.93 3.84
N LEU A 82 4.95 -8.18 3.61
CA LEU A 82 3.89 -8.78 4.41
C LEU A 82 4.30 -8.87 5.88
N GLU A 83 5.51 -9.32 6.15
CA GLU A 83 6.00 -9.42 7.52
C GLU A 83 5.98 -8.06 8.22
N ARG A 84 6.41 -7.01 7.53
CA ARG A 84 6.35 -5.67 8.08
C ARG A 84 4.93 -5.21 8.34
N LYS A 85 4.03 -5.49 7.40
CA LYS A 85 2.63 -5.10 7.56
C LYS A 85 1.96 -5.84 8.71
N GLN A 86 2.31 -7.10 8.91
CA GLN A 86 1.81 -7.87 10.04
C GLN A 86 2.31 -7.31 11.37
N ALA A 87 3.59 -6.92 11.41
CA ALA A 87 4.15 -6.30 12.61
C ALA A 87 3.46 -4.96 12.91
N GLU A 88 3.24 -4.15 11.88
CA GLU A 88 2.51 -2.89 12.02
C GLU A 88 1.10 -3.11 12.51
N TYR A 89 0.44 -4.15 12.00
CA TYR A 89 -0.92 -4.49 12.41
C TYR A 89 -0.98 -4.87 13.88
N GLU A 90 -0.04 -5.70 14.35
CA GLU A 90 0.00 -6.09 15.76
C GLU A 90 0.27 -4.88 16.64
N GLN A 91 1.17 -4.01 16.23
CA GLN A 91 1.44 -2.78 16.97
C GLN A 91 0.20 -1.90 17.03
N LEU A 92 -0.50 -1.77 15.92
CA LEU A 92 -1.70 -0.96 15.85
C LEU A 92 -2.79 -1.53 16.76
N LYS A 93 -2.92 -2.85 16.81
CA LYS A 93 -3.88 -3.49 17.73
C LYS A 93 -3.58 -3.13 19.18
N LEU A 94 -2.31 -3.13 19.55
CA LEU A 94 -1.91 -2.76 20.91
C LEU A 94 -2.23 -1.30 21.19
N GLU A 95 -1.99 -0.43 20.24
CA GLU A 95 -2.29 0.99 20.39
C GLU A 95 -3.80 1.21 20.56
N ILE A 96 -4.60 0.53 19.75
CA ILE A 96 -6.05 0.63 19.86
C ILE A 96 -6.54 0.13 21.21
N ALA A 97 -5.99 -1.00 21.67
CA ALA A 97 -6.36 -1.54 22.98
C ALA A 97 -6.02 -0.54 24.09
N SER A 98 -4.86 0.08 24.01
CA SER A 98 -4.43 1.09 24.98
C SER A 98 -5.39 2.27 25.00
N LEU A 99 -5.76 2.74 23.82
CA LEU A 99 -6.68 3.87 23.72
C LEU A 99 -8.06 3.53 24.29
N ARG A 100 -8.52 2.31 24.06
CA ARG A 100 -9.81 1.87 24.63
C ARG A 100 -9.77 1.83 26.14
N VAL A 101 -8.66 1.36 26.71
CA VAL A 101 -8.48 1.38 28.16
C VAL A 101 -8.50 2.81 28.69
N GLU A 102 -7.81 3.70 27.99
CA GLU A 102 -7.75 5.11 28.38
C GLU A 102 -9.14 5.73 28.40
N ILE A 103 -9.94 5.49 27.36
CA ILE A 103 -11.31 5.97 27.28
C ILE A 103 -12.14 5.38 28.39
N GLY A 104 -12.00 4.09 28.67
CA GLY A 104 -12.73 3.41 29.70
C GLY A 104 -12.46 3.99 31.09
N GLN A 105 -11.21 4.38 31.34
CA GLN A 105 -10.83 4.98 32.61
C GLN A 105 -11.41 6.38 32.79
N GLN A 106 -11.58 7.13 31.72
CA GLN A 106 -12.07 8.48 31.76
C GLN A 106 -13.57 8.59 31.54
N LYS A 107 -14.20 7.50 31.16
CA LYS A 107 -15.61 7.50 30.85
C LYS A 107 -16.52 8.02 32.00
N PRO A 108 -16.27 7.66 33.26
CA PRO A 108 -17.06 8.22 34.35
C PRO A 108 -17.00 9.73 34.42
N LEU A 109 -15.83 10.31 34.16
CA LEU A 109 -15.69 11.78 34.15
C LEU A 109 -16.47 12.40 33.02
N LEU A 110 -16.41 11.76 31.83
CA LEU A 110 -17.16 12.24 30.68
C LEU A 110 -18.66 12.15 30.93
N GLY A 111 -19.10 11.12 31.59
CA GLY A 111 -20.51 10.98 31.96
C GLY A 111 -20.98 12.15 32.79
N ASP A 112 -20.16 12.62 33.71
CA ASP A 112 -20.49 13.76 34.52
C ASP A 112 -20.53 15.07 33.75
N LEU A 113 -19.71 15.16 32.71
CA LEU A 113 -19.69 16.35 31.88
C LEU A 113 -20.94 16.49 31.05
N LYS A 114 -21.63 15.40 30.79
CA LYS A 114 -22.87 15.41 30.12
C LYS A 114 -22.97 16.34 28.96
N GLY A 115 -23.95 16.21 28.21
CA GLY A 115 -24.02 17.00 27.02
C GLY A 115 -23.07 16.56 25.98
N SER A 116 -22.18 15.74 26.31
CA SER A 116 -21.33 15.21 25.28
C SER A 116 -22.14 14.19 24.52
N PRO A 117 -22.08 14.24 23.37
CA PRO A 117 -22.86 13.39 22.55
C PRO A 117 -22.26 12.04 22.40
N SER A 118 -22.34 11.83 22.47
CA SER A 118 -21.81 10.90 22.30
C SER A 118 -21.25 10.32 21.26
N THR A 119 -21.19 10.81 20.87
CA THR A 119 -20.72 10.19 20.31
C THR A 119 -20.24 9.58 19.75
N SER A 120 -20.30 9.74 19.44
CA SER A 120 -19.93 8.99 19.02
C SER A 120 -19.23 8.48 18.49
N LEU A 121 -19.24 8.34 18.18
CA LEU A 121 -18.37 7.76 17.90
C LEU A 121 -18.15 6.96 17.09
N PRO A 122 -17.76 6.78 16.60
CA PRO A 122 -17.55 6.05 15.62
C PRO A 122 -17.77 4.75 15.64
N GLY A 123 -18.18 4.54 15.40
CA GLY A 123 -18.30 3.36 15.39
C GLY A 123 -19.31 2.71 15.53
N LYS A 124 -20.01 3.22 15.56
CA LYS A 124 -20.80 2.74 15.89
C LYS A 124 -21.61 2.45 15.46
N THR A 125 -22.00 2.69 15.31
CA THR A 125 -22.74 2.49 15.22
C THR A 125 -23.58 2.10 15.32
N ARG A 126 -24.14 2.47 15.32
CA ARG A 126 -24.96 2.16 15.67
C ARG A 126 -25.71 1.92 15.43
N ASN A 127 -26.09 2.11 15.33
CA ASN A 127 -26.73 1.98 15.36
C ASN A 127 -27.33 1.84 15.52
N ALA A 128 -27.79 2.29 15.62
CA ALA A 128 -28.25 2.41 15.97
C ALA A 128 -29.14 2.32 16.14
N LYS A 129 -29.63 2.46 16.00
CA LYS A 129 -30.29 2.55 16.34
C LYS A 129 -30.59 2.51 16.62
N SER A 130 -30.55 2.93 16.68
CA SER A 130 -30.59 3.24 17.12
C SER A 130 -30.88 3.45 17.31
N ILE A 131 -31.23 3.94 17.10
CA ILE A 131 -31.23 4.39 17.44
C ILE A 131 -31.65 4.48 17.63
N GLY A 132 -31.91 4.84 17.44
CA GLY A 132 -31.96 5.13 17.86
C GLY A 132 -32.13 5.36 18.22
N GLY A 133 -32.51 5.73 18.14
CA GLY A 133 -32.39 6.17 18.67
C GLY A 133 -32.36 6.52 19.11
N VAL A 134 -32.64 7.01 19.14
CA VAL A 134 -32.48 7.41 19.79
C VAL A 134 -32.42 7.53 20.38
N SER A 135 -32.54 7.93 20.68
CA SER A 135 -32.35 8.04 21.49
C SER A 135 -31.83 7.93 21.85
N ALA A 136 -31.76 8.37 21.85
CA ALA A 136 -31.00 8.40 22.27
C ALA A 136 -30.48 7.83 22.56
#